data_1e9d332668e2fb7bb0dbc20a177fb57b
#
_entry.id   1e9d332668e2fb7bb0dbc20a177fb57b
#
_cell.length_a   1.000
_cell.length_b   1.000
_cell.length_c   1.000
_cell.angle_alpha   90.00
_cell.angle_beta   90.00
_cell.angle_gamma   90.00
#
_symmetry.space_group_name_H-M   'P 1'
#
loop_
_entity.id
_entity.type
_entity.pdbx_description
1 polymer ?
#
loop_
_entity_poly.entity_id
_entity_poly.type
_entity_poly.pdbx_seq_one_letter_code
_entity_poly.pdbx_strand_id
1 'polypeptide(L)'
;MEIPCAAPHTLDEAHAILRSQAEPLASQEIPIGDAGFRVLAEAVRARVDSPREDVAAMDGFAVEDRAVQANRRDFRLVGASYPGDAAPPALGPETTVRIMTGAPMPRCKDRVIPFELTGERDGIIRIVGPVPTALHVRLKGSGFHAGQVLLDPGTQLDPPRLLVAAASDQPTMHVYKRPRLRVITSGDELAPAGAAASTDRRIPDSLTLPLQLMAKQWGADTAGAALLSDDAEAIRTAVALACVDTDVLVIAGGASHGDRDLARPALKMLGLELKFAGVAMKPGKPVWYGRLYGKHVLGLPGNPSAAMTVARLFLAPLLCALSGRGFDTALDWRELPLAAPVAIADAREMFLYARRTGNHADIIPRQSASAQLPLVSAEMLVRRPAGGPALPANSLVPVLDF
;
A
#
# COMPACT_ATOMS: atom_id res chain seq x y z
N MET A 1 -5.44 -45.24 -11.52
CA MET A 1 -5.54 -45.25 -10.05
C MET A 1 -5.82 -43.83 -9.65
N GLU A 2 -7.10 -43.50 -9.42
CA GLU A 2 -7.54 -42.17 -9.00
C GLU A 2 -6.96 -41.91 -7.61
N ILE A 3 -6.14 -40.87 -7.50
CA ILE A 3 -5.71 -40.35 -6.21
C ILE A 3 -6.98 -39.77 -5.55
N PRO A 4 -7.36 -40.22 -4.33
CA PRO A 4 -8.53 -39.67 -3.66
C PRO A 4 -8.35 -38.17 -3.57
N CYS A 5 -9.33 -37.43 -4.07
CA CYS A 5 -9.38 -35.97 -3.96
C CYS A 5 -9.36 -35.62 -2.47
N ALA A 6 -8.23 -35.14 -1.98
CA ALA A 6 -8.15 -34.65 -0.59
C ALA A 6 -9.25 -33.62 -0.38
N ALA A 7 -9.84 -33.59 0.81
CA ALA A 7 -10.84 -32.60 1.15
C ALA A 7 -10.26 -31.17 0.87
N PRO A 8 -11.06 -30.26 0.31
CA PRO A 8 -10.59 -28.91 0.04
C PRO A 8 -10.21 -28.23 1.37
N HIS A 9 -9.12 -27.49 1.34
CA HIS A 9 -8.66 -26.70 2.49
C HIS A 9 -9.70 -25.63 2.86
N THR A 10 -9.74 -25.23 4.11
CA THR A 10 -10.39 -23.96 4.50
C THR A 10 -9.58 -22.78 3.97
N LEU A 11 -10.16 -21.58 3.94
CA LEU A 11 -9.42 -20.36 3.58
C LEU A 11 -8.21 -20.16 4.50
N ASP A 12 -8.41 -20.32 5.81
CA ASP A 12 -7.39 -20.06 6.82
C ASP A 12 -6.21 -21.05 6.71
N GLU A 13 -6.49 -22.34 6.43
CA GLU A 13 -5.45 -23.34 6.14
C GLU A 13 -4.66 -23.00 4.86
N ALA A 14 -5.36 -22.61 3.80
CA ALA A 14 -4.71 -22.20 2.54
C ALA A 14 -3.87 -20.92 2.72
N HIS A 15 -4.34 -19.96 3.51
CA HIS A 15 -3.57 -18.76 3.88
C HIS A 15 -2.35 -19.12 4.73
N ALA A 16 -2.46 -20.02 5.69
CA ALA A 16 -1.32 -20.48 6.50
C ALA A 16 -0.23 -21.12 5.64
N ILE A 17 -0.63 -21.96 4.66
CA ILE A 17 0.29 -22.55 3.68
C ILE A 17 0.95 -21.45 2.84
N LEU A 18 0.17 -20.54 2.26
CA LEU A 18 0.69 -19.48 1.40
C LEU A 18 1.65 -18.55 2.16
N ARG A 19 1.28 -18.16 3.38
CA ARG A 19 2.11 -17.34 4.28
C ARG A 19 3.45 -17.98 4.58
N SER A 20 3.48 -19.29 4.84
CA SER A 20 4.72 -20.02 5.14
C SER A 20 5.70 -20.09 3.96
N GLN A 21 5.25 -19.80 2.75
CA GLN A 21 6.04 -19.82 1.51
C GLN A 21 6.42 -18.42 1.01
N ALA A 22 5.81 -17.37 1.57
CA ALA A 22 5.90 -16.00 1.07
C ALA A 22 6.86 -15.17 1.93
N GLU A 23 8.17 -15.33 1.70
CA GLU A 23 9.20 -14.50 2.28
C GLU A 23 9.44 -13.23 1.45
N PRO A 24 9.77 -12.08 2.08
CA PRO A 24 10.14 -10.88 1.35
C PRO A 24 11.28 -11.12 0.36
N LEU A 25 11.20 -10.49 -0.80
CA LEU A 25 12.28 -10.52 -1.78
C LEU A 25 13.52 -9.78 -1.25
N ALA A 26 14.67 -9.99 -1.88
CA ALA A 26 15.90 -9.29 -1.54
C ALA A 26 15.71 -7.76 -1.58
N SER A 27 16.41 -7.05 -0.70
CA SER A 27 16.46 -5.59 -0.70
C SER A 27 17.39 -5.05 -1.80
N GLN A 28 17.24 -3.77 -2.08
CA GLN A 28 18.12 -3.00 -2.95
C GLN A 28 18.17 -1.55 -2.48
N GLU A 29 19.30 -0.90 -2.73
CA GLU A 29 19.44 0.53 -2.53
C GLU A 29 19.01 1.28 -3.78
N ILE A 30 18.20 2.34 -3.61
CA ILE A 30 17.71 3.19 -4.70
C ILE A 30 17.78 4.66 -4.30
N PRO A 31 17.89 5.60 -5.25
CA PRO A 31 17.74 7.03 -4.98
C PRO A 31 16.38 7.34 -4.34
N ILE A 32 16.34 8.32 -3.42
CA ILE A 32 15.08 8.71 -2.75
C ILE A 32 14.00 9.15 -3.76
N GLY A 33 14.38 9.73 -4.90
CA GLY A 33 13.46 10.13 -5.96
C GLY A 33 12.67 8.97 -6.58
N ASP A 34 13.21 7.74 -6.49
CA ASP A 34 12.59 6.52 -7.02
C ASP A 34 11.87 5.70 -5.93
N ALA A 35 11.86 6.21 -4.67
CA ALA A 35 11.38 5.47 -3.52
C ALA A 35 9.86 5.54 -3.31
N GLY A 36 9.14 6.35 -4.07
CA GLY A 36 7.68 6.48 -3.96
C GLY A 36 6.96 5.13 -4.08
N PHE A 37 6.09 4.83 -3.09
CA PHE A 37 5.36 3.58 -2.95
C PHE A 37 6.22 2.31 -2.83
N ARG A 38 7.55 2.44 -2.60
CA ARG A 38 8.41 1.32 -2.24
C ARG A 38 8.23 0.99 -0.76
N VAL A 39 8.67 -0.19 -0.36
CA VAL A 39 8.60 -0.67 1.03
C VAL A 39 10.00 -0.72 1.60
N LEU A 40 10.18 -0.11 2.76
CA LEU A 40 11.47 -0.06 3.46
C LEU A 40 11.93 -1.46 3.89
N ALA A 41 13.16 -1.80 3.56
CA ALA A 41 13.84 -2.98 4.08
C ALA A 41 14.65 -2.66 5.35
N GLU A 42 15.00 -1.39 5.55
CA GLU A 42 15.72 -0.90 6.70
C GLU A 42 15.06 0.34 7.30
N ALA A 43 15.30 0.59 8.58
CA ALA A 43 14.78 1.77 9.26
C ALA A 43 15.40 3.05 8.72
N VAL A 44 14.59 4.08 8.55
CA VAL A 44 15.06 5.43 8.23
C VAL A 44 15.45 6.15 9.50
N ARG A 45 16.73 6.51 9.60
CA ARG A 45 17.27 7.30 10.71
C ARG A 45 17.61 8.70 10.24
N ALA A 46 17.19 9.70 10.98
CA ALA A 46 17.51 11.09 10.67
C ALA A 46 19.04 11.31 10.63
N ARG A 47 19.54 11.90 9.54
CA ARG A 47 20.96 12.27 9.40
C ARG A 47 21.26 13.66 9.99
N VAL A 48 20.23 14.47 10.14
CA VAL A 48 20.29 15.84 10.65
C VAL A 48 19.20 16.09 11.69
N ASP A 49 19.38 17.10 12.53
CA ASP A 49 18.30 17.63 13.38
C ASP A 49 17.29 18.40 12.52
N SER A 50 16.04 18.45 12.94
CA SER A 50 15.01 19.30 12.31
C SER A 50 14.29 20.14 13.38
N PRO A 51 14.43 21.48 13.37
CA PRO A 51 15.41 22.24 12.58
C PRO A 51 16.86 22.01 13.05
N ARG A 52 17.84 22.39 12.22
CA ARG A 52 19.28 22.17 12.50
C ARG A 52 19.85 23.12 13.57
N GLU A 53 19.16 24.22 13.82
CA GLU A 53 19.45 25.24 14.84
C GLU A 53 18.13 25.86 15.30
N ASP A 54 18.16 26.71 16.35
CA ASP A 54 16.97 27.43 16.77
C ASP A 54 16.55 28.41 15.68
N VAL A 55 15.26 28.37 15.28
CA VAL A 55 14.72 29.20 14.21
C VAL A 55 13.43 29.89 14.64
N ALA A 56 13.16 31.04 14.04
CA ALA A 56 11.91 31.77 14.26
C ALA A 56 10.70 30.93 13.78
N ALA A 57 9.65 30.89 14.58
CA ALA A 57 8.37 30.27 14.24
C ALA A 57 7.36 31.25 13.64
N MET A 58 7.64 32.55 13.69
CA MET A 58 6.81 33.64 13.14
C MET A 58 7.70 34.76 12.61
N ASP A 59 7.13 35.58 11.74
CA ASP A 59 7.75 36.82 11.27
C ASP A 59 7.64 37.89 12.38
N GLY A 60 8.74 38.59 12.65
CA GLY A 60 8.76 39.54 13.73
C GLY A 60 10.14 40.08 14.05
N PHE A 61 10.37 40.33 15.33
CA PHE A 61 11.63 40.84 15.87
C PHE A 61 12.16 39.90 16.96
N ALA A 62 13.41 39.51 16.86
CA ALA A 62 14.07 38.63 17.81
C ALA A 62 14.56 39.44 19.02
N VAL A 63 14.10 39.06 20.22
CA VAL A 63 14.42 39.74 21.49
C VAL A 63 14.85 38.70 22.54
N GLU A 64 15.47 39.17 23.59
CA GLU A 64 15.73 38.38 24.79
C GLU A 64 14.47 38.38 25.67
N ASP A 65 13.90 37.22 25.97
CA ASP A 65 12.70 37.08 26.78
C ASP A 65 12.87 37.71 28.16
N ARG A 66 14.02 37.52 28.80
CA ARG A 66 14.34 38.10 30.08
C ARG A 66 14.24 39.65 30.07
N ALA A 67 14.65 40.32 28.99
CA ALA A 67 14.52 41.77 28.86
C ALA A 67 13.05 42.18 28.73
N VAL A 68 12.24 41.42 28.01
CA VAL A 68 10.79 41.64 27.89
C VAL A 68 10.09 41.43 29.23
N GLN A 69 10.44 40.39 29.96
CA GLN A 69 9.90 40.11 31.32
C GLN A 69 10.30 41.20 32.32
N ALA A 70 11.48 41.83 32.15
CA ALA A 70 11.90 43.01 32.89
C ALA A 70 11.22 44.30 32.42
N ASN A 71 10.13 44.18 31.65
CA ASN A 71 9.30 45.27 31.15
C ASN A 71 9.98 46.18 30.10
N ARG A 72 11.06 45.73 29.42
CA ARG A 72 11.63 46.45 28.28
C ARG A 72 10.66 46.36 27.09
N ARG A 73 10.38 47.51 26.49
CA ARG A 73 9.47 47.62 25.33
C ARG A 73 10.13 48.19 24.08
N ASP A 74 11.26 48.86 24.24
CA ASP A 74 11.99 49.51 23.16
C ASP A 74 13.30 48.78 22.89
N PHE A 75 13.54 48.46 21.59
CA PHE A 75 14.73 47.75 21.12
C PHE A 75 15.28 48.43 19.87
N ARG A 76 16.59 48.65 19.83
CA ARG A 76 17.24 49.21 18.64
C ARG A 76 17.40 48.16 17.56
N LEU A 77 16.86 48.41 16.37
CA LEU A 77 17.01 47.54 15.21
C LEU A 77 18.46 47.62 14.69
N VAL A 78 19.14 46.48 14.57
CA VAL A 78 20.56 46.40 14.17
C VAL A 78 20.79 45.53 12.96
N GLY A 79 19.75 44.94 12.37
CA GLY A 79 19.86 44.09 11.18
C GLY A 79 18.63 43.24 10.92
N ALA A 80 18.82 42.25 10.06
CA ALA A 80 17.79 41.28 9.70
C ALA A 80 18.38 39.87 9.60
N SER A 81 17.52 38.84 9.72
CA SER A 81 17.84 37.42 9.54
C SER A 81 16.77 36.78 8.68
N TYR A 82 17.18 36.08 7.64
CA TYR A 82 16.30 35.39 6.69
C TYR A 82 16.59 33.87 6.67
N PRO A 83 15.65 33.04 6.23
CA PRO A 83 15.91 31.61 6.04
C PRO A 83 17.08 31.40 5.09
N GLY A 84 18.04 30.57 5.50
CA GLY A 84 19.28 30.29 4.75
C GLY A 84 20.45 31.19 5.09
N ASP A 85 20.25 32.26 5.87
CA ASP A 85 21.36 33.07 6.39
C ASP A 85 22.17 32.31 7.46
N ALA A 86 23.38 32.75 7.71
CA ALA A 86 24.11 32.37 8.92
C ALA A 86 23.45 33.01 10.15
N ALA A 87 23.47 32.30 11.28
CA ALA A 87 22.94 32.84 12.54
C ALA A 87 23.61 34.20 12.87
N PRO A 88 22.83 35.26 13.14
CA PRO A 88 23.39 36.55 13.51
C PRO A 88 24.26 36.43 14.78
N PRO A 89 25.27 37.32 14.95
CA PRO A 89 26.12 37.32 16.12
C PRO A 89 25.31 37.59 17.40
N ALA A 90 25.94 37.36 18.55
CA ALA A 90 25.32 37.70 19.85
C ALA A 90 25.00 39.21 19.93
N LEU A 91 23.76 39.49 20.37
CA LEU A 91 23.21 40.84 20.45
C LEU A 91 22.93 41.20 21.90
N GLY A 92 23.15 42.47 22.24
CA GLY A 92 22.83 43.03 23.57
C GLY A 92 21.31 43.00 23.88
N PRO A 93 20.92 43.09 25.18
CA PRO A 93 19.52 42.97 25.56
C PRO A 93 18.63 44.14 25.05
N GLU A 94 19.23 45.27 24.66
CA GLU A 94 18.55 46.47 24.11
C GLU A 94 18.45 46.48 22.59
N THR A 95 18.96 45.43 21.89
CA THR A 95 18.95 45.35 20.45
C THR A 95 18.07 44.24 19.93
N THR A 96 17.62 44.37 18.68
CA THR A 96 16.82 43.38 17.99
C THR A 96 17.22 43.31 16.53
N VAL A 97 16.87 42.18 15.88
CA VAL A 97 16.89 42.04 14.43
C VAL A 97 15.49 41.72 13.93
N ARG A 98 15.18 42.20 12.74
CA ARG A 98 14.02 41.70 11.97
C ARG A 98 14.27 40.27 11.63
N ILE A 99 13.30 39.38 11.85
CA ILE A 99 13.45 37.95 11.63
C ILE A 99 12.24 37.39 10.92
N MET A 100 12.48 36.53 9.94
CA MET A 100 11.43 35.84 9.19
C MET A 100 11.31 34.38 9.66
N THR A 101 10.13 33.82 9.51
CA THR A 101 9.83 32.42 9.85
C THR A 101 10.86 31.49 9.19
N GLY A 102 11.46 30.61 9.99
CA GLY A 102 12.52 29.68 9.53
C GLY A 102 13.93 30.26 9.52
N ALA A 103 14.10 31.58 9.78
CA ALA A 103 15.42 32.19 9.90
C ALA A 103 16.10 31.80 11.23
N PRO A 104 17.45 31.68 11.25
CA PRO A 104 18.20 31.34 12.44
C PRO A 104 18.09 32.44 13.50
N MET A 105 17.87 32.03 14.74
CA MET A 105 17.83 32.93 15.89
C MET A 105 19.22 33.48 16.22
N PRO A 106 19.35 34.83 16.50
CA PRO A 106 20.60 35.34 17.02
C PRO A 106 20.95 34.73 18.37
N ARG A 107 22.23 34.56 18.65
CA ARG A 107 22.67 34.10 19.98
C ARG A 107 22.15 35.05 21.05
N CYS A 108 21.73 34.53 22.19
CA CYS A 108 21.13 35.25 23.31
C CYS A 108 19.73 35.88 23.00
N LYS A 109 19.09 35.47 21.89
CA LYS A 109 17.68 35.80 21.63
C LYS A 109 16.88 34.49 21.63
N ASP A 110 15.80 34.49 22.38
CA ASP A 110 15.00 33.29 22.68
C ASP A 110 13.49 33.54 22.56
N ARG A 111 13.11 34.74 22.03
CA ARG A 111 11.73 35.11 21.73
C ARG A 111 11.64 35.88 20.43
N VAL A 112 10.55 35.66 19.69
CA VAL A 112 10.12 36.50 18.57
C VAL A 112 8.84 37.23 18.96
N ILE A 113 8.85 38.55 18.79
CA ILE A 113 7.64 39.37 18.89
C ILE A 113 7.10 39.58 17.49
N PRO A 114 5.87 39.10 17.18
CA PRO A 114 5.25 39.26 15.86
C PRO A 114 5.15 40.72 15.41
N PHE A 115 5.25 40.97 14.10
CA PHE A 115 5.18 42.35 13.55
C PHE A 115 3.92 43.09 13.97
N GLU A 116 2.79 42.37 14.06
CA GLU A 116 1.48 42.95 14.43
C GLU A 116 1.44 43.53 15.83
N LEU A 117 2.38 43.14 16.69
CA LEU A 117 2.50 43.60 18.09
C LEU A 117 3.58 44.66 18.27
N THR A 118 4.14 45.18 17.17
CA THR A 118 5.26 46.12 17.21
C THR A 118 4.98 47.37 16.38
N GLY A 119 5.64 48.47 16.72
CA GLY A 119 5.74 49.69 15.92
C GLY A 119 7.21 49.99 15.70
N GLU A 120 7.55 50.52 14.51
CA GLU A 120 8.91 50.94 14.16
C GLU A 120 8.94 52.49 13.99
N ARG A 121 9.86 53.14 14.68
CA ARG A 121 10.13 54.57 14.49
C ARG A 121 11.59 54.86 14.73
N ASP A 122 12.24 55.55 13.79
CA ASP A 122 13.63 56.01 13.88
C ASP A 122 14.63 54.89 14.26
N GLY A 123 14.41 53.67 13.70
CA GLY A 123 15.23 52.47 13.98
C GLY A 123 15.01 51.85 15.38
N ILE A 124 14.00 52.31 16.10
CA ILE A 124 13.56 51.71 17.36
C ILE A 124 12.28 50.91 17.13
N ILE A 125 12.32 49.67 17.55
CA ILE A 125 11.16 48.76 17.57
C ILE A 125 10.53 48.82 18.95
N ARG A 126 9.26 49.21 19.00
CA ARG A 126 8.48 49.26 20.23
C ARG A 126 7.42 48.17 20.27
N ILE A 127 7.36 47.38 21.31
CA ILE A 127 6.26 46.46 21.57
C ILE A 127 5.03 47.27 22.01
N VAL A 128 3.99 47.29 21.17
CA VAL A 128 2.76 48.07 21.40
C VAL A 128 1.57 47.21 21.85
N GLY A 129 1.62 45.91 21.61
CA GLY A 129 0.59 44.95 22.00
C GLY A 129 0.93 44.16 23.27
N PRO A 130 0.03 43.29 23.70
CA PRO A 130 0.29 42.33 24.77
C PRO A 130 1.38 41.33 24.32
N VAL A 131 2.32 41.04 25.22
CA VAL A 131 3.36 40.06 24.93
C VAL A 131 2.75 38.66 24.98
N PRO A 132 2.85 37.86 23.87
CA PRO A 132 2.36 36.48 23.86
C PRO A 132 3.09 35.63 24.89
N THR A 133 2.40 34.66 25.48
CA THR A 133 3.04 33.65 26.35
C THR A 133 4.02 32.77 25.57
N ALA A 134 3.68 32.45 24.31
CA ALA A 134 4.54 31.65 23.42
C ALA A 134 5.79 32.44 23.03
N LEU A 135 6.95 31.76 23.00
CA LEU A 135 8.23 32.35 22.60
C LEU A 135 8.37 32.53 21.09
N HIS A 136 7.57 31.81 20.30
CA HIS A 136 7.61 31.79 18.84
C HIS A 136 8.99 31.41 18.27
N VAL A 137 9.69 30.52 18.95
CA VAL A 137 10.97 29.93 18.54
C VAL A 137 10.80 28.43 18.44
N ARG A 138 11.25 27.84 17.33
CA ARG A 138 11.39 26.39 17.18
C ARG A 138 12.83 26.01 17.54
N LEU A 139 12.96 25.28 18.62
CA LEU A 139 14.26 24.83 19.10
C LEU A 139 14.85 23.78 18.17
N LYS A 140 16.18 23.75 18.10
CA LYS A 140 16.95 22.72 17.40
C LYS A 140 16.44 21.32 17.77
N GLY A 141 16.17 20.50 16.76
CA GLY A 141 15.72 19.13 16.95
C GLY A 141 14.28 18.97 17.49
N SER A 142 13.50 20.05 17.63
CA SER A 142 12.12 19.95 18.15
C SER A 142 11.17 19.15 17.27
N GLY A 143 11.50 18.92 16.00
CA GLY A 143 10.78 18.01 15.10
C GLY A 143 11.30 16.58 15.20
N PHE A 144 12.61 16.42 15.08
CA PHE A 144 13.34 15.16 15.29
C PHE A 144 14.84 15.44 15.44
N HIS A 145 15.56 14.52 16.08
CA HIS A 145 17.01 14.61 16.28
C HIS A 145 17.77 13.69 15.31
N ALA A 146 19.01 14.07 15.00
CA ALA A 146 19.94 13.20 14.28
C ALA A 146 20.09 11.86 15.00
N GLY A 147 20.07 10.76 14.24
CA GLY A 147 20.10 9.38 14.75
C GLY A 147 18.75 8.80 15.17
N GLN A 148 17.70 9.62 15.31
CA GLN A 148 16.35 9.15 15.65
C GLN A 148 15.79 8.27 14.52
N VAL A 149 15.17 7.14 14.88
CA VAL A 149 14.39 6.32 13.95
C VAL A 149 13.08 7.05 13.66
N LEU A 150 12.81 7.30 12.39
CA LEU A 150 11.61 8.01 11.92
C LEU A 150 10.62 7.09 11.23
N LEU A 151 11.10 6.07 10.53
CA LEU A 151 10.28 5.06 9.85
C LEU A 151 10.90 3.68 10.04
N ASP A 152 10.04 2.69 10.28
CA ASP A 152 10.45 1.31 10.50
C ASP A 152 10.48 0.50 9.19
N PRO A 153 11.24 -0.63 9.14
CA PRO A 153 11.15 -1.59 8.05
C PRO A 153 9.72 -2.08 7.85
N GLY A 154 9.36 -2.42 6.61
CA GLY A 154 7.98 -2.80 6.24
C GLY A 154 7.07 -1.60 5.96
N THR A 155 7.51 -0.37 6.24
CA THR A 155 6.75 0.84 5.94
C THR A 155 6.72 1.10 4.44
N GLN A 156 5.53 1.30 3.87
CA GLN A 156 5.38 1.78 2.49
C GLN A 156 5.54 3.31 2.45
N LEU A 157 6.38 3.79 1.54
CA LEU A 157 6.71 5.22 1.37
C LEU A 157 5.63 5.94 0.55
N ASP A 158 4.49 6.20 1.16
CA ASP A 158 3.49 7.13 0.63
C ASP A 158 3.97 8.59 0.71
N PRO A 159 3.26 9.57 0.12
CA PRO A 159 3.72 10.96 0.13
C PRO A 159 4.06 11.53 1.51
N PRO A 160 3.26 11.34 2.59
CA PRO A 160 3.62 11.81 3.93
C PRO A 160 4.91 11.19 4.48
N ARG A 161 5.10 9.87 4.30
CA ARG A 161 6.29 9.16 4.78
C ARG A 161 7.54 9.51 3.95
N LEU A 162 7.37 9.70 2.64
CA LEU A 162 8.45 10.15 1.77
C LEU A 162 8.91 11.57 2.13
N LEU A 163 7.98 12.48 2.52
CA LEU A 163 8.32 13.80 3.05
C LEU A 163 9.23 13.69 4.27
N VAL A 164 8.88 12.83 5.24
CA VAL A 164 9.70 12.62 6.44
C VAL A 164 11.08 12.06 6.09
N ALA A 165 11.15 11.09 5.16
CA ALA A 165 12.41 10.54 4.68
C ALA A 165 13.28 11.62 4.02
N ALA A 166 12.71 12.47 3.16
CA ALA A 166 13.42 13.56 2.52
C ALA A 166 13.89 14.62 3.55
N ALA A 167 13.04 15.00 4.50
CA ALA A 167 13.38 15.95 5.56
C ALA A 167 14.51 15.44 6.48
N SER A 168 14.71 14.12 6.55
CA SER A 168 15.78 13.49 7.30
C SER A 168 17.13 13.43 6.57
N ASP A 169 17.23 14.03 5.37
CA ASP A 169 18.44 14.15 4.54
C ASP A 169 18.95 12.79 3.99
N GLN A 170 18.03 11.91 3.57
CA GLN A 170 18.39 10.64 2.96
C GLN A 170 18.66 10.81 1.45
N PRO A 171 19.85 10.46 0.94
CA PRO A 171 20.11 10.46 -0.50
C PRO A 171 19.57 9.20 -1.20
N THR A 172 19.58 8.09 -0.50
CA THR A 172 19.17 6.76 -0.96
C THR A 172 18.33 6.06 0.09
N MET A 173 17.60 5.03 -0.31
CA MET A 173 16.72 4.24 0.53
C MET A 173 16.97 2.75 0.28
N HIS A 174 17.06 1.95 1.37
CA HIS A 174 17.05 0.49 1.29
C HIS A 174 15.60 0.00 1.26
N VAL A 175 15.18 -0.56 0.13
CA VAL A 175 13.79 -1.01 -0.09
C VAL A 175 13.77 -2.44 -0.60
N TYR A 176 12.70 -3.18 -0.31
CA TYR A 176 12.47 -4.48 -0.92
C TYR A 176 12.27 -4.36 -2.43
N LYS A 177 12.73 -5.34 -3.21
CA LYS A 177 12.41 -5.44 -4.63
C LYS A 177 10.91 -5.62 -4.82
N ARG A 178 10.37 -5.05 -5.90
CA ARG A 178 8.99 -5.32 -6.31
C ARG A 178 8.89 -6.72 -6.90
N PRO A 179 7.89 -7.53 -6.49
CA PRO A 179 7.65 -8.81 -7.14
C PRO A 179 7.35 -8.62 -8.63
N ARG A 180 7.97 -9.41 -9.49
CA ARG A 180 7.70 -9.42 -10.92
C ARG A 180 6.65 -10.47 -11.22
N LEU A 181 5.49 -10.05 -11.74
CA LEU A 181 4.35 -10.91 -12.00
C LEU A 181 4.12 -11.06 -13.50
N ARG A 182 3.85 -12.30 -13.93
CA ARG A 182 3.36 -12.61 -15.28
C ARG A 182 2.02 -13.33 -15.19
N VAL A 183 1.11 -12.96 -16.09
CA VAL A 183 -0.20 -13.61 -16.23
C VAL A 183 -0.18 -14.49 -17.49
N ILE A 184 -0.61 -15.71 -17.35
CA ILE A 184 -0.89 -16.64 -18.46
C ILE A 184 -2.37 -16.99 -18.40
N THR A 185 -3.09 -16.70 -19.47
CA THR A 185 -4.47 -17.15 -19.69
C THR A 185 -4.48 -18.25 -20.74
N SER A 186 -5.28 -19.29 -20.54
CA SER A 186 -5.46 -20.35 -21.54
C SER A 186 -6.92 -20.64 -21.79
N GLY A 187 -7.24 -20.93 -23.04
CA GLY A 187 -8.58 -21.30 -23.51
C GLY A 187 -8.71 -21.09 -25.01
N ASP A 188 -9.12 -22.13 -25.73
CA ASP A 188 -9.37 -22.05 -27.17
C ASP A 188 -10.50 -21.10 -27.52
N GLU A 189 -11.39 -20.83 -26.54
CA GLU A 189 -12.50 -19.89 -26.65
C GLU A 189 -12.06 -18.43 -26.52
N LEU A 190 -10.84 -18.14 -26.04
CA LEU A 190 -10.38 -16.80 -25.74
C LEU A 190 -9.82 -16.09 -26.98
N ALA A 191 -10.07 -14.78 -27.04
CA ALA A 191 -9.43 -13.86 -27.97
C ALA A 191 -8.90 -12.64 -27.22
N PRO A 192 -7.86 -11.97 -27.69
CA PRO A 192 -7.45 -10.68 -27.14
C PRO A 192 -8.63 -9.70 -27.11
N ALA A 193 -8.66 -8.83 -26.09
CA ALA A 193 -9.67 -7.79 -25.98
C ALA A 193 -9.70 -6.94 -27.26
N GLY A 194 -10.90 -6.74 -27.82
CA GLY A 194 -11.12 -6.06 -29.09
C GLY A 194 -11.12 -6.96 -30.34
N ALA A 195 -10.67 -8.22 -30.25
CA ALA A 195 -10.65 -9.14 -31.39
C ALA A 195 -11.83 -10.13 -31.44
N ALA A 196 -12.51 -10.35 -30.31
CA ALA A 196 -13.61 -11.33 -30.23
C ALA A 196 -14.81 -10.97 -31.12
N ALA A 197 -15.11 -9.68 -31.30
CA ALA A 197 -16.24 -9.23 -32.13
C ALA A 197 -16.12 -9.62 -33.61
N SER A 198 -14.92 -9.92 -34.09
CA SER A 198 -14.65 -10.38 -35.47
C SER A 198 -14.67 -11.90 -35.62
N THR A 199 -15.06 -12.64 -34.57
CA THR A 199 -15.08 -14.11 -34.55
C THR A 199 -16.42 -14.61 -33.97
N ASP A 200 -16.98 -15.68 -34.55
CA ASP A 200 -18.31 -16.19 -34.17
C ASP A 200 -18.33 -17.00 -32.87
N ARG A 201 -17.17 -17.39 -32.33
CA ARG A 201 -17.11 -18.35 -31.22
C ARG A 201 -16.16 -17.98 -30.09
N ARG A 202 -15.39 -16.90 -30.23
CA ARG A 202 -14.42 -16.50 -29.20
C ARG A 202 -15.00 -15.43 -28.28
N ILE A 203 -14.60 -15.51 -27.01
CA ILE A 203 -14.95 -14.50 -26.01
C ILE A 203 -13.69 -13.67 -25.66
N PRO A 204 -13.84 -12.39 -25.29
CA PRO A 204 -12.70 -11.56 -24.92
C PRO A 204 -11.97 -12.11 -23.67
N ASP A 205 -10.64 -12.13 -23.70
CA ASP A 205 -9.85 -12.29 -22.48
C ASP A 205 -10.09 -11.06 -21.56
N SER A 206 -10.89 -11.29 -20.54
CA SER A 206 -11.27 -10.26 -19.57
C SER A 206 -10.45 -10.30 -18.28
N LEU A 207 -9.48 -11.21 -18.13
CA LEU A 207 -8.73 -11.43 -16.91
C LEU A 207 -7.31 -10.86 -16.94
N THR A 208 -6.62 -10.93 -18.05
CA THR A 208 -5.20 -10.53 -18.15
C THR A 208 -4.98 -9.09 -17.67
N LEU A 209 -5.71 -8.13 -18.21
CA LEU A 209 -5.52 -6.72 -17.88
C LEU A 209 -5.89 -6.38 -16.42
N PRO A 210 -7.05 -6.81 -15.88
CA PRO A 210 -7.38 -6.57 -14.48
C PRO A 210 -6.41 -7.20 -13.49
N LEU A 211 -5.92 -8.41 -13.76
CA LEU A 211 -4.94 -9.08 -12.89
C LEU A 211 -3.60 -8.34 -12.89
N GLN A 212 -3.14 -7.85 -14.04
CA GLN A 212 -1.93 -7.02 -14.11
C GLN A 212 -2.13 -5.68 -13.38
N LEU A 213 -3.29 -5.05 -13.50
CA LEU A 213 -3.60 -3.81 -12.79
C LEU A 213 -3.65 -4.04 -11.28
N MET A 214 -4.33 -5.09 -10.83
CA MET A 214 -4.35 -5.48 -9.41
C MET A 214 -2.94 -5.75 -8.89
N ALA A 215 -2.09 -6.43 -9.64
CA ALA A 215 -0.71 -6.67 -9.24
C ALA A 215 0.07 -5.37 -9.02
N LYS A 216 -0.08 -4.38 -9.91
CA LYS A 216 0.52 -3.04 -9.75
C LYS A 216 -0.02 -2.32 -8.51
N GLN A 217 -1.32 -2.38 -8.29
CA GLN A 217 -1.97 -1.80 -7.11
C GLN A 217 -1.40 -2.37 -5.80
N TRP A 218 -1.04 -3.66 -5.79
CA TRP A 218 -0.46 -4.36 -4.65
C TRP A 218 1.08 -4.38 -4.65
N GLY A 219 1.71 -3.51 -5.46
CA GLY A 219 3.14 -3.21 -5.39
C GLY A 219 4.03 -4.12 -6.23
N ALA A 220 3.47 -4.89 -7.17
CA ALA A 220 4.23 -5.68 -8.11
C ALA A 220 4.50 -4.94 -9.44
N ASP A 221 5.58 -5.33 -10.11
CA ASP A 221 5.82 -4.98 -11.50
C ASP A 221 5.30 -6.10 -12.41
N THR A 222 4.77 -5.76 -13.59
CA THR A 222 4.29 -6.75 -14.55
C THR A 222 5.40 -7.12 -15.54
N ALA A 223 5.71 -8.42 -15.62
CA ALA A 223 6.69 -8.99 -16.57
C ALA A 223 6.04 -9.44 -17.89
N GLY A 224 4.81 -8.97 -18.16
CA GLY A 224 4.05 -9.30 -19.38
C GLY A 224 2.90 -10.30 -19.14
N ALA A 225 2.30 -10.74 -20.24
CA ALA A 225 1.23 -11.74 -20.26
C ALA A 225 1.32 -12.62 -21.51
N ALA A 226 0.67 -13.76 -21.46
CA ALA A 226 0.49 -14.64 -22.62
C ALA A 226 -0.95 -15.19 -22.62
N LEU A 227 -1.58 -15.17 -23.79
CA LEU A 227 -2.83 -15.85 -24.08
C LEU A 227 -2.50 -17.09 -24.91
N LEU A 228 -2.81 -18.27 -24.41
CA LEU A 228 -2.44 -19.55 -25.00
C LEU A 228 -3.68 -20.35 -25.39
N SER A 229 -3.54 -21.23 -26.36
CA SER A 229 -4.49 -22.31 -26.62
C SER A 229 -4.43 -23.38 -25.53
N ASP A 230 -5.43 -24.23 -25.45
CA ASP A 230 -5.46 -25.38 -24.55
C ASP A 230 -4.53 -26.51 -25.07
N ASP A 231 -3.24 -26.19 -25.09
CA ASP A 231 -2.15 -27.06 -25.49
C ASP A 231 -1.11 -27.19 -24.37
N ALA A 232 -0.90 -28.44 -23.91
CA ALA A 232 -0.01 -28.70 -22.77
C ALA A 232 1.46 -28.36 -23.07
N GLU A 233 1.92 -28.51 -24.33
CA GLU A 233 3.29 -28.18 -24.74
C GLU A 233 3.49 -26.66 -24.80
N ALA A 234 2.52 -25.94 -25.38
CA ALA A 234 2.53 -24.48 -25.41
C ALA A 234 2.54 -23.90 -23.98
N ILE A 235 1.72 -24.45 -23.09
CA ILE A 235 1.68 -24.04 -21.66
C ILE A 235 3.03 -24.32 -21.00
N ARG A 236 3.63 -25.51 -21.18
CA ARG A 236 4.94 -25.85 -20.59
C ARG A 236 6.03 -24.90 -21.06
N THR A 237 6.11 -24.67 -22.36
CA THR A 237 7.12 -23.80 -22.96
C THR A 237 6.97 -22.34 -22.43
N ALA A 238 5.75 -21.81 -22.45
CA ALA A 238 5.48 -20.46 -21.98
C ALA A 238 5.80 -20.29 -20.48
N VAL A 239 5.45 -21.27 -19.65
CA VAL A 239 5.75 -21.27 -18.22
C VAL A 239 7.25 -21.38 -17.94
N ALA A 240 7.96 -22.27 -18.62
CA ALA A 240 9.41 -22.40 -18.46
C ALA A 240 10.14 -21.09 -18.79
N LEU A 241 9.75 -20.43 -19.88
CA LEU A 241 10.28 -19.10 -20.26
C LEU A 241 9.90 -18.04 -19.23
N ALA A 242 8.65 -18.03 -18.76
CA ALA A 242 8.16 -17.07 -17.79
C ALA A 242 8.93 -17.14 -16.45
N CYS A 243 9.30 -18.34 -16.00
CA CYS A 243 10.02 -18.54 -14.74
C CYS A 243 11.42 -17.91 -14.72
N VAL A 244 12.00 -17.56 -15.86
CA VAL A 244 13.34 -16.94 -15.93
C VAL A 244 13.33 -15.53 -15.31
N ASP A 245 12.28 -14.75 -15.56
CA ASP A 245 12.24 -13.33 -15.26
C ASP A 245 11.08 -12.89 -14.36
N THR A 246 10.39 -13.83 -13.70
CA THR A 246 9.28 -13.56 -12.77
C THR A 246 9.54 -14.12 -11.39
N ASP A 247 8.83 -13.60 -10.40
CA ASP A 247 8.75 -14.11 -9.03
C ASP A 247 7.41 -14.81 -8.79
N VAL A 248 6.35 -14.31 -9.45
CA VAL A 248 4.99 -14.82 -9.33
C VAL A 248 4.42 -15.07 -10.73
N LEU A 249 3.94 -16.28 -10.97
CA LEU A 249 3.21 -16.68 -12.16
C LEU A 249 1.74 -16.89 -11.79
N VAL A 250 0.85 -16.18 -12.46
CA VAL A 250 -0.60 -16.38 -12.35
C VAL A 250 -1.08 -17.11 -13.59
N ILE A 251 -1.78 -18.23 -13.40
CA ILE A 251 -2.40 -18.98 -14.46
C ILE A 251 -3.91 -18.90 -14.29
N ALA A 252 -4.60 -18.30 -15.25
CA ALA A 252 -6.06 -18.17 -15.25
C ALA A 252 -6.64 -18.98 -16.42
N GLY A 253 -7.60 -19.83 -16.10
CA GLY A 253 -8.10 -20.88 -17.00
C GLY A 253 -7.44 -22.24 -16.72
N GLY A 254 -8.06 -23.33 -17.16
CA GLY A 254 -7.54 -24.67 -16.92
C GLY A 254 -7.40 -25.08 -15.43
N ALA A 255 -8.08 -24.40 -14.51
CA ALA A 255 -8.00 -24.66 -13.07
C ALA A 255 -9.16 -25.52 -12.54
N SER A 256 -10.04 -26.04 -13.38
CA SER A 256 -11.19 -26.86 -13.01
C SER A 256 -10.87 -28.36 -13.15
N HIS A 257 -11.65 -29.22 -12.50
CA HIS A 257 -11.50 -30.69 -12.54
C HIS A 257 -12.02 -31.33 -13.85
N GLY A 258 -12.18 -30.55 -14.95
CA GLY A 258 -12.61 -31.07 -16.25
C GLY A 258 -11.46 -31.66 -17.08
N ASP A 259 -11.81 -32.43 -18.10
CA ASP A 259 -10.86 -33.06 -19.02
C ASP A 259 -9.93 -32.08 -19.75
N ARG A 260 -10.22 -30.78 -19.66
CA ARG A 260 -9.45 -29.67 -20.24
C ARG A 260 -8.63 -28.86 -19.22
N ASP A 261 -8.46 -29.33 -17.99
CA ASP A 261 -7.52 -28.75 -17.04
C ASP A 261 -6.09 -29.19 -17.36
N LEU A 262 -5.50 -28.60 -18.39
CA LEU A 262 -4.17 -28.96 -18.87
C LEU A 262 -3.05 -28.25 -18.11
N ALA A 263 -3.33 -27.14 -17.41
CA ALA A 263 -2.29 -26.34 -16.77
C ALA A 263 -1.57 -27.10 -15.65
N ARG A 264 -2.29 -27.63 -14.64
CA ARG A 264 -1.66 -28.37 -13.55
C ARG A 264 -0.90 -29.63 -13.99
N PRO A 265 -1.45 -30.50 -14.85
CA PRO A 265 -0.69 -31.64 -15.40
C PRO A 265 0.58 -31.22 -16.15
N ALA A 266 0.49 -30.19 -17.02
CA ALA A 266 1.63 -29.67 -17.75
C ALA A 266 2.73 -29.14 -16.82
N LEU A 267 2.37 -28.40 -15.76
CA LEU A 267 3.32 -27.87 -14.80
C LEU A 267 3.91 -28.96 -13.88
N LYS A 268 3.15 -30.02 -13.57
CA LYS A 268 3.68 -31.17 -12.83
C LYS A 268 4.83 -31.82 -13.58
N MET A 269 4.76 -31.91 -14.92
CA MET A 269 5.86 -32.43 -15.75
C MET A 269 7.11 -31.53 -15.69
N LEU A 270 6.97 -30.23 -15.36
CA LEU A 270 8.09 -29.32 -15.13
C LEU A 270 8.61 -29.37 -13.69
N GLY A 271 7.99 -30.17 -12.80
CA GLY A 271 8.38 -30.24 -11.39
C GLY A 271 7.60 -29.33 -10.46
N LEU A 272 6.37 -28.94 -10.79
CA LEU A 272 5.50 -28.15 -9.90
C LEU A 272 5.31 -28.89 -8.57
N GLU A 273 5.77 -28.29 -7.50
CA GLU A 273 5.47 -28.70 -6.12
C GLU A 273 4.15 -28.09 -5.68
N LEU A 274 3.06 -28.83 -5.86
CA LEU A 274 1.73 -28.38 -5.45
C LEU A 274 1.65 -28.32 -3.92
N LYS A 275 1.29 -27.15 -3.37
CA LYS A 275 1.16 -26.93 -1.92
C LYS A 275 -0.29 -27.07 -1.44
N PHE A 276 -1.25 -26.57 -2.21
CA PHE A 276 -2.66 -26.89 -2.04
C PHE A 276 -3.42 -26.83 -3.38
N ALA A 277 -4.55 -27.54 -3.46
CA ALA A 277 -5.49 -27.48 -4.56
C ALA A 277 -6.91 -27.62 -4.05
N GLY A 278 -7.74 -26.61 -4.35
CA GLY A 278 -9.10 -26.50 -3.88
C GLY A 278 -9.21 -25.89 -2.49
N VAL A 279 -10.11 -24.89 -2.37
CA VAL A 279 -10.48 -24.25 -1.11
C VAL A 279 -11.99 -24.30 -0.96
N ALA A 280 -12.47 -24.55 0.25
CA ALA A 280 -13.90 -24.65 0.58
C ALA A 280 -14.60 -23.29 0.58
N MET A 281 -14.47 -22.53 -0.52
CA MET A 281 -15.01 -21.18 -0.68
C MET A 281 -15.94 -21.04 -1.88
N LYS A 282 -16.73 -19.97 -1.91
CA LYS A 282 -17.63 -19.60 -3.01
C LYS A 282 -17.68 -18.06 -3.19
N PRO A 283 -17.34 -17.56 -4.40
CA PRO A 283 -16.75 -18.28 -5.55
C PRO A 283 -15.28 -18.62 -5.31
N GLY A 284 -14.67 -19.44 -6.18
CA GLY A 284 -13.22 -19.64 -6.18
C GLY A 284 -12.73 -21.02 -5.74
N LYS A 285 -13.63 -22.01 -5.50
CA LYS A 285 -13.24 -23.38 -5.08
C LYS A 285 -12.01 -23.97 -5.78
N PRO A 286 -11.82 -23.86 -7.14
CA PRO A 286 -10.74 -24.56 -7.83
C PRO A 286 -9.36 -23.87 -7.76
N VAL A 287 -9.18 -22.83 -6.92
CA VAL A 287 -7.88 -22.21 -6.71
C VAL A 287 -6.83 -23.23 -6.28
N TRP A 288 -5.60 -23.08 -6.79
CA TRP A 288 -4.46 -23.87 -6.36
C TRP A 288 -3.19 -23.02 -6.29
N TYR A 289 -2.23 -23.47 -5.49
CA TYR A 289 -0.95 -22.83 -5.33
C TYR A 289 0.17 -23.84 -5.25
N GLY A 290 1.32 -23.52 -5.83
CA GLY A 290 2.52 -24.33 -5.78
C GLY A 290 3.79 -23.53 -6.02
N ARG A 291 4.92 -24.26 -6.02
CA ARG A 291 6.25 -23.73 -6.31
C ARG A 291 6.83 -24.41 -7.55
N LEU A 292 7.43 -23.63 -8.43
CA LEU A 292 8.10 -24.12 -9.62
C LEU A 292 9.41 -23.37 -9.85
N TYR A 293 10.54 -24.04 -9.88
CA TYR A 293 11.87 -23.43 -10.02
C TYR A 293 12.12 -22.31 -9.00
N GLY A 294 11.64 -22.47 -7.77
CA GLY A 294 11.73 -21.43 -6.73
C GLY A 294 10.75 -20.26 -6.89
N LYS A 295 9.89 -20.27 -7.92
CA LYS A 295 8.88 -19.22 -8.17
C LYS A 295 7.53 -19.59 -7.58
N HIS A 296 6.70 -18.59 -7.28
CA HIS A 296 5.32 -18.79 -6.86
C HIS A 296 4.41 -18.98 -8.08
N VAL A 297 3.57 -19.99 -8.04
CA VAL A 297 2.58 -20.25 -9.09
C VAL A 297 1.21 -20.31 -8.46
N LEU A 298 0.32 -19.42 -8.89
CA LEU A 298 -1.06 -19.34 -8.42
C LEU A 298 -2.01 -19.60 -9.58
N GLY A 299 -2.82 -20.65 -9.47
CA GLY A 299 -3.86 -20.98 -10.42
C GLY A 299 -5.21 -20.41 -10.03
N LEU A 300 -5.81 -19.65 -10.93
CA LEU A 300 -7.09 -18.98 -10.74
C LEU A 300 -8.19 -19.67 -11.58
N PRO A 301 -9.46 -19.64 -11.10
CA PRO A 301 -10.59 -20.04 -11.93
C PRO A 301 -10.66 -19.25 -13.24
N GLY A 302 -11.13 -19.87 -14.32
CA GLY A 302 -11.41 -19.17 -15.58
C GLY A 302 -12.61 -18.21 -15.52
N ASN A 303 -13.54 -18.42 -14.60
CA ASN A 303 -14.71 -17.53 -14.40
C ASN A 303 -14.27 -16.18 -13.81
N PRO A 304 -14.59 -15.03 -14.47
CA PRO A 304 -14.03 -13.72 -14.10
C PRO A 304 -14.26 -13.29 -12.66
N SER A 305 -15.49 -13.35 -12.15
CA SER A 305 -15.77 -12.97 -10.76
C SER A 305 -15.04 -13.87 -9.76
N ALA A 306 -14.98 -15.18 -10.04
CA ALA A 306 -14.26 -16.11 -9.18
C ALA A 306 -12.75 -15.83 -9.21
N ALA A 307 -12.18 -15.55 -10.37
CA ALA A 307 -10.77 -15.21 -10.51
C ALA A 307 -10.41 -13.91 -9.75
N MET A 308 -11.23 -12.87 -9.86
CA MET A 308 -11.01 -11.61 -9.15
C MET A 308 -11.13 -11.76 -7.63
N THR A 309 -12.12 -12.54 -7.14
CA THR A 309 -12.24 -12.87 -5.71
C THR A 309 -11.00 -13.60 -5.21
N VAL A 310 -10.54 -14.62 -5.95
CA VAL A 310 -9.35 -15.40 -5.59
C VAL A 310 -8.09 -14.52 -5.65
N ALA A 311 -7.95 -13.68 -6.67
CA ALA A 311 -6.82 -12.76 -6.76
C ALA A 311 -6.80 -11.80 -5.56
N ARG A 312 -7.96 -11.26 -5.16
CA ARG A 312 -8.03 -10.38 -3.97
C ARG A 312 -7.65 -11.11 -2.68
N LEU A 313 -8.05 -12.37 -2.52
CA LEU A 313 -7.83 -13.15 -1.29
C LEU A 313 -6.46 -13.86 -1.24
N PHE A 314 -5.83 -14.14 -2.37
CA PHE A 314 -4.58 -14.92 -2.42
C PHE A 314 -3.43 -14.18 -3.09
N LEU A 315 -3.66 -13.54 -4.25
CA LEU A 315 -2.60 -12.83 -4.96
C LEU A 315 -2.18 -11.56 -4.21
N ALA A 316 -3.13 -10.75 -3.75
CA ALA A 316 -2.84 -9.52 -3.02
C ALA A 316 -2.00 -9.77 -1.75
N PRO A 317 -2.36 -10.70 -0.82
CA PRO A 317 -1.52 -10.99 0.34
C PRO A 317 -0.16 -11.62 -0.02
N LEU A 318 -0.08 -12.44 -1.06
CA LEU A 318 1.20 -12.95 -1.57
C LEU A 318 2.12 -11.81 -2.00
N LEU A 319 1.62 -10.87 -2.79
CA LEU A 319 2.41 -9.73 -3.27
C LEU A 319 2.81 -8.79 -2.12
N CYS A 320 1.93 -8.58 -1.13
CA CYS A 320 2.26 -7.84 0.08
C CYS A 320 3.42 -8.48 0.85
N ALA A 321 3.37 -9.79 1.06
CA ALA A 321 4.44 -10.51 1.74
C ALA A 321 5.77 -10.40 0.98
N LEU A 322 5.76 -10.68 -0.33
CA LEU A 322 6.96 -10.63 -1.17
C LEU A 322 7.58 -9.22 -1.26
N SER A 323 6.76 -8.17 -1.19
CA SER A 323 7.22 -6.78 -1.18
C SER A 323 7.65 -6.26 0.20
N GLY A 324 7.58 -7.10 1.25
CA GLY A 324 7.95 -6.72 2.61
C GLY A 324 6.90 -5.95 3.40
N ARG A 325 5.68 -5.76 2.87
CA ARG A 325 4.56 -5.11 3.59
C ARG A 325 3.94 -6.00 4.66
N GLY A 326 4.19 -7.32 4.58
CA GLY A 326 3.53 -8.31 5.41
C GLY A 326 2.23 -8.85 4.79
N PHE A 327 2.02 -10.15 4.95
CA PHE A 327 0.89 -10.89 4.36
C PHE A 327 -0.47 -10.31 4.78
N ASP A 328 -0.62 -10.01 6.07
CA ASP A 328 -1.89 -9.59 6.65
C ASP A 328 -2.30 -8.16 6.30
N THR A 329 -1.37 -7.35 5.79
CA THR A 329 -1.69 -5.99 5.32
C THR A 329 -2.74 -5.98 4.20
N ALA A 330 -2.78 -7.03 3.38
CA ALA A 330 -3.81 -7.18 2.35
C ALA A 330 -5.14 -7.75 2.89
N LEU A 331 -5.19 -8.21 4.13
CA LEU A 331 -6.33 -8.87 4.75
C LEU A 331 -6.88 -8.05 5.93
N ASP A 332 -6.97 -6.73 5.76
CA ASP A 332 -7.53 -5.80 6.75
C ASP A 332 -9.06 -5.93 6.81
N TRP A 333 -9.53 -6.98 7.48
CA TRP A 333 -10.95 -7.23 7.69
C TRP A 333 -11.52 -6.25 8.70
N ARG A 334 -12.61 -5.57 8.32
CA ARG A 334 -13.36 -4.65 9.18
C ARG A 334 -14.79 -5.12 9.33
N GLU A 335 -15.50 -4.68 10.34
CA GLU A 335 -16.92 -4.97 10.50
C GLU A 335 -17.77 -3.79 10.03
N LEU A 336 -18.76 -4.08 9.18
CA LEU A 336 -19.79 -3.12 8.79
C LEU A 336 -21.18 -3.73 8.99
N PRO A 337 -22.20 -2.92 9.35
CA PRO A 337 -23.58 -3.38 9.38
C PRO A 337 -24.11 -3.63 7.96
N LEU A 338 -24.94 -4.66 7.80
CA LEU A 338 -25.63 -4.94 6.54
C LEU A 338 -26.72 -3.90 6.25
N ALA A 339 -26.80 -3.43 5.01
CA ALA A 339 -27.87 -2.53 4.56
C ALA A 339 -29.25 -3.23 4.44
N ALA A 340 -29.25 -4.52 4.14
CA ALA A 340 -30.45 -5.35 3.96
C ALA A 340 -30.26 -6.75 4.54
N PRO A 341 -31.34 -7.51 4.84
CA PRO A 341 -31.24 -8.87 5.30
C PRO A 341 -30.56 -9.78 4.27
N VAL A 342 -29.82 -10.78 4.75
CA VAL A 342 -29.12 -11.78 3.91
C VAL A 342 -29.60 -13.18 4.30
N ALA A 343 -29.86 -13.99 3.27
CA ALA A 343 -30.28 -15.39 3.47
C ALA A 343 -29.19 -16.25 4.12
N ILE A 344 -29.57 -17.47 4.53
CA ILE A 344 -28.64 -18.49 5.02
C ILE A 344 -27.49 -18.73 4.04
N ALA A 345 -26.29 -18.87 4.57
CA ALA A 345 -25.10 -19.10 3.75
C ALA A 345 -25.05 -20.54 3.18
N ASP A 346 -24.31 -20.73 2.09
CA ASP A 346 -23.99 -22.02 1.47
C ASP A 346 -23.20 -22.92 2.47
N ALA A 347 -23.11 -24.20 2.17
CA ALA A 347 -22.24 -25.14 2.89
C ALA A 347 -20.74 -24.82 2.81
N ARG A 348 -20.35 -23.90 1.96
CA ARG A 348 -18.99 -23.36 1.83
C ARG A 348 -18.96 -21.92 2.31
N GLU A 349 -17.79 -21.47 2.74
CA GLU A 349 -17.56 -20.07 3.05
C GLU A 349 -17.81 -19.18 1.84
N MET A 350 -18.58 -18.09 2.01
CA MET A 350 -18.99 -17.23 0.90
C MET A 350 -18.32 -15.87 0.96
N PHE A 351 -17.93 -15.37 -0.21
CA PHE A 351 -17.42 -14.02 -0.42
C PHE A 351 -18.34 -13.30 -1.39
N LEU A 352 -19.10 -12.35 -0.88
CA LEU A 352 -20.15 -11.65 -1.61
C LEU A 352 -19.66 -10.23 -1.93
N TYR A 353 -19.78 -9.83 -3.20
CA TYR A 353 -19.53 -8.44 -3.59
C TYR A 353 -20.57 -7.53 -2.94
N ALA A 354 -20.08 -6.43 -2.40
CA ALA A 354 -20.89 -5.39 -1.81
C ALA A 354 -20.35 -4.02 -2.17
N ARG A 355 -21.22 -3.02 -2.12
CA ARG A 355 -20.88 -1.60 -2.21
C ARG A 355 -21.11 -0.94 -0.86
N ARG A 356 -20.51 0.22 -0.67
CA ARG A 356 -20.75 1.04 0.52
C ARG A 356 -21.98 1.92 0.32
N THR A 357 -22.94 1.85 1.22
CA THR A 357 -24.11 2.73 1.27
C THR A 357 -24.15 3.42 2.62
N GLY A 358 -23.68 4.66 2.68
CA GLY A 358 -23.39 5.33 3.94
C GLY A 358 -22.35 4.53 4.74
N ASN A 359 -22.70 4.10 5.94
CA ASN A 359 -21.83 3.27 6.80
C ASN A 359 -22.21 1.80 6.79
N HIS A 360 -22.89 1.30 5.74
CA HIS A 360 -23.38 -0.07 5.61
C HIS A 360 -22.77 -0.78 4.41
N ALA A 361 -22.67 -2.11 4.51
CA ALA A 361 -22.38 -3.00 3.39
C ALA A 361 -23.69 -3.40 2.69
N ASP A 362 -23.86 -2.98 1.44
CA ASP A 362 -25.01 -3.32 0.59
C ASP A 362 -24.58 -4.41 -0.40
N ILE A 363 -25.06 -5.63 -0.19
CA ILE A 363 -24.69 -6.78 -1.02
C ILE A 363 -25.33 -6.63 -2.39
N ILE A 364 -24.50 -6.69 -3.42
CA ILE A 364 -24.92 -6.58 -4.82
C ILE A 364 -25.72 -7.83 -5.20
N PRO A 365 -26.91 -7.71 -5.77
CA PRO A 365 -27.75 -8.87 -6.11
C PRO A 365 -27.21 -9.63 -7.34
N ARG A 366 -27.70 -10.86 -7.54
CA ARG A 366 -27.46 -11.71 -8.72
C ARG A 366 -25.96 -11.96 -9.04
N GLN A 367 -25.20 -12.31 -8.03
CA GLN A 367 -23.80 -12.66 -8.16
C GLN A 367 -23.64 -14.14 -8.55
N SER A 368 -23.05 -14.39 -9.71
CA SER A 368 -22.57 -15.72 -10.09
C SER A 368 -21.07 -15.68 -10.36
N ALA A 369 -20.40 -16.83 -10.35
CA ALA A 369 -18.96 -16.92 -10.59
C ALA A 369 -18.51 -16.34 -11.95
N SER A 370 -19.41 -16.34 -12.95
CA SER A 370 -19.17 -15.80 -14.28
C SER A 370 -19.75 -14.38 -14.49
N ALA A 371 -20.53 -13.85 -13.54
CA ALA A 371 -21.13 -12.53 -13.68
C ALA A 371 -20.07 -11.43 -13.56
N GLN A 372 -19.90 -10.62 -14.59
CA GLN A 372 -18.94 -9.52 -14.62
C GLN A 372 -19.55 -8.20 -14.16
N LEU A 373 -20.82 -7.97 -14.46
CA LEU A 373 -21.50 -6.69 -14.17
C LEU A 373 -21.49 -6.30 -12.67
N PRO A 374 -21.66 -7.21 -11.70
CA PRO A 374 -21.53 -6.89 -10.28
C PRO A 374 -20.19 -6.28 -9.88
N LEU A 375 -19.11 -6.62 -10.59
CA LEU A 375 -17.77 -6.06 -10.32
C LEU A 375 -17.67 -4.55 -10.56
N VAL A 376 -18.53 -3.98 -11.42
CA VAL A 376 -18.53 -2.54 -11.73
C VAL A 376 -18.80 -1.68 -10.49
N SER A 377 -19.64 -2.17 -9.58
CA SER A 377 -20.01 -1.48 -8.34
C SER A 377 -19.49 -2.14 -7.08
N ALA A 378 -18.64 -3.17 -7.21
CA ALA A 378 -18.05 -3.85 -6.08
C ALA A 378 -16.93 -3.00 -5.45
N GLU A 379 -17.10 -2.63 -4.18
CA GLU A 379 -16.11 -1.90 -3.40
C GLU A 379 -15.48 -2.79 -2.33
N MET A 380 -16.16 -3.88 -1.96
CA MET A 380 -15.71 -4.79 -0.91
C MET A 380 -16.26 -6.21 -1.10
N LEU A 381 -15.63 -7.15 -0.41
CA LEU A 381 -16.10 -8.52 -0.20
C LEU A 381 -16.68 -8.63 1.21
N VAL A 382 -17.92 -9.14 1.33
CA VAL A 382 -18.51 -9.55 2.61
C VAL A 382 -18.19 -11.02 2.82
N ARG A 383 -17.55 -11.37 3.94
CA ARG A 383 -17.25 -12.76 4.34
C ARG A 383 -18.43 -13.34 5.10
N ARG A 384 -18.91 -14.51 4.68
CA ARG A 384 -19.96 -15.27 5.34
C ARG A 384 -19.46 -16.69 5.66
N PRO A 385 -19.45 -17.11 6.91
CA PRO A 385 -19.00 -18.45 7.27
C PRO A 385 -19.87 -19.53 6.62
N ALA A 386 -19.31 -20.72 6.40
CA ALA A 386 -20.02 -21.88 5.86
C ALA A 386 -21.23 -22.23 6.75
N GLY A 387 -22.39 -22.43 6.13
CA GLY A 387 -23.62 -22.75 6.85
C GLY A 387 -24.12 -21.66 7.81
N GLY A 388 -23.58 -20.45 7.73
CA GLY A 388 -23.96 -19.34 8.60
C GLY A 388 -25.46 -19.01 8.49
N PRO A 389 -26.13 -18.59 9.59
CA PRO A 389 -27.59 -18.33 9.61
C PRO A 389 -27.96 -17.15 8.72
N ALA A 390 -29.23 -17.00 8.40
CA ALA A 390 -29.75 -15.75 7.86
C ALA A 390 -29.48 -14.60 8.83
N LEU A 391 -29.14 -13.44 8.31
CA LEU A 391 -28.82 -12.24 9.09
C LEU A 391 -29.82 -11.14 8.77
N PRO A 392 -30.42 -10.47 9.76
CA PRO A 392 -31.23 -9.28 9.55
C PRO A 392 -30.37 -8.07 9.11
N ALA A 393 -31.04 -7.02 8.60
CA ALA A 393 -30.37 -5.73 8.40
C ALA A 393 -29.73 -5.26 9.70
N ASN A 394 -28.67 -4.46 9.58
CA ASN A 394 -27.83 -3.96 10.66
C ASN A 394 -27.00 -5.02 11.41
N SER A 395 -27.02 -6.31 11.00
CA SER A 395 -26.05 -7.28 11.51
C SER A 395 -24.64 -6.90 11.08
N LEU A 396 -23.67 -6.96 11.99
CA LEU A 396 -22.25 -6.76 11.68
C LEU A 396 -21.73 -7.97 10.89
N VAL A 397 -21.00 -7.68 9.81
CA VAL A 397 -20.35 -8.69 8.98
C VAL A 397 -18.92 -8.26 8.65
N PRO A 398 -17.98 -9.21 8.58
CA PRO A 398 -16.62 -8.91 8.13
C PRO A 398 -16.63 -8.48 6.66
N VAL A 399 -15.96 -7.36 6.38
CA VAL A 399 -15.78 -6.81 5.03
C VAL A 399 -14.31 -6.60 4.74
N LEU A 400 -13.93 -6.78 3.48
CA LEU A 400 -12.59 -6.56 2.97
C LEU A 400 -12.69 -5.69 1.73
N ASP A 401 -12.08 -4.52 1.71
CA ASP A 401 -12.07 -3.65 0.53
C ASP A 401 -11.47 -4.37 -0.68
N PHE A 402 -12.08 -4.14 -1.86
CA PHE A 402 -11.75 -4.89 -3.08
C PHE A 402 -10.51 -4.34 -3.80
#